data_a94beffc7be9781c20ff7362d22ceb24
#
_entry.id   a94beffc7be9781c20ff7362d22ceb24
#
_cell.length_a   1.000
_cell.length_b   1.000
_cell.length_c   1.000
_cell.angle_alpha   90.00
_cell.angle_beta   90.00
_cell.angle_gamma   90.00
#
_symmetry.space_group_name_H-M   'P 1'
#
loop_
_entity.id
_entity.type
_entity.pdbx_description
1 polymer ?
#
loop_
_entity_poly.entity_id
_entity_poly.type
_entity_poly.pdbx_seq_one_letter_code
_entity_poly.pdbx_strand_id
1 'polypeptide(L)'
;MRTRILAATAAVLASGVVLARPAAAQTDYYNTDKGRPVTIEDAYPVERYAFELQLAPVRMERESGGAYHWEIAPELAYGILPRTQLEVGFPLAFQDAGEEGRTGSLAGIEIAALHNLNVETRTLPAFAVGAEVLLPVGGLAPDRAYTSLKGIATRTFSWARFHVNGQYTLGSDAEEGDQVGEASRWMAGVAVDRTFPLRSLLVTADVFAEQPLVEDEELAWTAEAGFRYQTSPQFNIDFGVGRRFAGGEQGWFFTFGAAHAFAVRSLLPIR
;
A
#
# COMPACT_ATOMS: atom_id res chain seq x y z
N MET A 1 28.20 15.27 -2.81
CA MET A 1 27.33 15.44 -3.98
C MET A 1 25.99 14.69 -3.83
N ARG A 2 25.95 13.53 -3.15
CA ARG A 2 24.73 12.71 -2.93
C ARG A 2 23.64 13.38 -2.05
N THR A 3 24.01 14.14 -1.03
CA THR A 3 23.06 14.83 -0.13
C THR A 3 22.27 15.96 -0.80
N ARG A 4 22.78 16.55 -1.90
CA ARG A 4 22.07 17.63 -2.63
C ARG A 4 20.99 17.12 -3.56
N ILE A 5 21.06 15.86 -4.01
CA ILE A 5 20.06 15.24 -4.90
C ILE A 5 18.81 14.87 -4.09
N LEU A 6 18.98 14.28 -2.91
CA LEU A 6 17.86 13.95 -2.01
C LEU A 6 17.07 15.18 -1.57
N ALA A 7 17.77 16.29 -1.27
CA ALA A 7 17.11 17.55 -0.92
C ALA A 7 16.32 18.17 -2.10
N ALA A 8 16.81 18.00 -3.34
CA ALA A 8 16.12 18.49 -4.52
C ALA A 8 14.85 17.68 -4.84
N THR A 9 14.89 16.36 -4.66
CA THR A 9 13.72 15.48 -4.89
C THR A 9 12.61 15.75 -3.87
N ALA A 10 12.96 15.89 -2.59
CA ALA A 10 12.01 16.26 -1.55
C ALA A 10 11.39 17.65 -1.77
N ALA A 11 12.15 18.60 -2.29
CA ALA A 11 11.68 19.94 -2.58
C ALA A 11 10.73 19.99 -3.81
N VAL A 12 10.91 19.11 -4.79
CA VAL A 12 10.02 19.01 -5.97
C VAL A 12 8.69 18.40 -5.57
N LEU A 13 8.69 17.36 -4.74
CA LEU A 13 7.46 16.76 -4.21
C LEU A 13 6.68 17.75 -3.31
N ALA A 14 7.38 18.48 -2.44
CA ALA A 14 6.75 19.50 -1.59
C ALA A 14 6.21 20.70 -2.37
N SER A 15 6.84 21.09 -3.49
CA SER A 15 6.41 22.23 -4.31
C SER A 15 5.15 21.92 -5.14
N GLY A 16 4.93 20.65 -5.53
CA GLY A 16 3.73 20.23 -6.26
C GLY A 16 2.45 20.36 -5.43
N VAL A 17 2.55 20.11 -4.14
CA VAL A 17 1.39 20.17 -3.20
C VAL A 17 0.92 21.60 -2.95
N VAL A 18 1.83 22.59 -3.00
CA VAL A 18 1.51 24.00 -2.68
C VAL A 18 0.78 24.73 -3.82
N LEU A 19 0.89 24.25 -5.07
CA LEU A 19 0.31 24.93 -6.24
C LEU A 19 -1.05 24.36 -6.70
N ALA A 20 -1.48 23.23 -6.13
CA ALA A 20 -2.78 22.64 -6.44
C ALA A 20 -3.89 23.42 -5.72
N ARG A 21 -4.63 24.27 -6.44
CA ARG A 21 -5.91 24.80 -5.92
C ARG A 21 -6.89 23.63 -5.81
N PRO A 22 -7.60 23.46 -4.68
CA PRO A 22 -8.52 22.35 -4.50
C PRO A 22 -9.63 22.41 -5.56
N ALA A 23 -9.53 21.56 -6.56
CA ALA A 23 -10.70 21.07 -7.26
C ALA A 23 -11.27 19.98 -6.35
N ALA A 24 -12.59 19.90 -6.23
CA ALA A 24 -13.24 19.03 -5.24
C ALA A 24 -13.08 17.52 -5.62
N ALA A 25 -11.88 16.98 -5.43
CA ALA A 25 -11.71 15.56 -5.26
C ALA A 25 -11.95 15.25 -3.78
N GLN A 26 -12.77 14.30 -3.49
CA GLN A 26 -13.05 13.82 -2.14
C GLN A 26 -12.42 12.46 -2.00
N THR A 27 -11.55 12.29 -1.01
CA THR A 27 -11.07 10.97 -0.63
C THR A 27 -12.25 10.17 -0.11
N ASP A 28 -12.50 9.03 -0.70
CA ASP A 28 -13.45 8.08 -0.12
C ASP A 28 -12.77 7.40 1.06
N TYR A 29 -13.15 7.77 2.28
CA TYR A 29 -12.58 7.18 3.51
C TYR A 29 -12.95 5.70 3.68
N TYR A 30 -13.84 5.18 2.85
CA TYR A 30 -14.14 3.76 2.78
C TYR A 30 -13.11 2.97 1.95
N ASN A 31 -12.33 3.62 1.08
CA ASN A 31 -11.29 2.93 0.36
C ASN A 31 -10.17 2.53 1.30
N THR A 32 -9.77 1.27 1.22
CA THR A 32 -8.60 0.74 1.91
C THR A 32 -7.55 0.41 0.86
N ASP A 33 -6.37 0.99 1.01
CA ASP A 33 -5.25 0.79 0.11
C ASP A 33 -4.27 -0.21 0.73
N LYS A 34 -3.49 -0.93 -0.06
CA LYS A 34 -2.48 -1.89 0.39
C LYS A 34 -1.56 -1.27 1.44
N GLY A 35 -1.44 -1.93 2.60
CA GLY A 35 -0.59 -1.46 3.70
C GLY A 35 -1.13 -0.29 4.51
N ARG A 36 -2.39 0.15 4.27
CA ARG A 36 -2.97 1.34 4.92
C ARG A 36 -4.45 1.19 5.31
N PRO A 37 -4.78 1.08 6.58
CA PRO A 37 -3.94 0.79 7.75
C PRO A 37 -3.59 -0.69 7.87
N VAL A 38 -4.14 -1.55 7.00
CA VAL A 38 -3.96 -3.00 6.91
C VAL A 38 -3.58 -3.40 5.48
N THR A 39 -3.11 -4.63 5.28
CA THR A 39 -2.59 -5.08 3.99
C THR A 39 -3.68 -5.37 2.96
N ILE A 40 -4.82 -5.91 3.40
CA ILE A 40 -5.91 -6.28 2.49
C ILE A 40 -6.71 -5.05 2.06
N GLU A 41 -6.78 -4.83 0.76
CA GLU A 41 -7.41 -3.66 0.12
C GLU A 41 -8.80 -3.96 -0.44
N ASP A 42 -9.56 -2.93 -0.74
CA ASP A 42 -10.87 -3.06 -1.38
C ASP A 42 -10.81 -2.96 -2.92
N ALA A 43 -11.95 -3.22 -3.58
CA ALA A 43 -12.03 -3.30 -5.04
C ALA A 43 -12.30 -1.95 -5.73
N TYR A 44 -12.13 -0.82 -5.03
CA TYR A 44 -12.52 0.50 -5.55
C TYR A 44 -11.31 1.39 -5.81
N PRO A 45 -10.98 1.67 -7.09
CA PRO A 45 -9.90 2.57 -7.45
C PRO A 45 -10.27 4.04 -7.18
N VAL A 46 -9.25 4.88 -7.13
CA VAL A 46 -9.38 6.34 -7.05
C VAL A 46 -10.30 6.86 -8.16
N GLU A 47 -11.14 7.86 -7.86
CA GLU A 47 -12.07 8.46 -8.79
C GLU A 47 -11.37 9.00 -10.06
N ARG A 48 -12.04 8.89 -11.18
CA ARG A 48 -11.50 9.38 -12.45
C ARG A 48 -11.12 10.86 -12.39
N TYR A 49 -9.92 11.20 -12.86
CA TYR A 49 -9.28 12.53 -12.82
C TYR A 49 -8.85 13.02 -11.43
N ALA A 50 -9.09 12.24 -10.39
CA ALA A 50 -8.54 12.51 -9.08
C ALA A 50 -7.13 11.94 -8.94
N PHE A 51 -6.32 12.61 -8.13
CA PHE A 51 -5.06 12.12 -7.62
C PHE A 51 -5.21 11.84 -6.14
N GLU A 52 -4.52 10.84 -5.65
CA GLU A 52 -4.29 10.61 -4.24
C GLU A 52 -2.80 10.48 -3.99
N LEU A 53 -2.27 11.40 -3.15
CA LEU A 53 -0.90 11.32 -2.65
C LEU A 53 -0.95 10.62 -1.30
N GLN A 54 -0.36 9.47 -1.23
CA GLN A 54 -0.15 8.70 -0.01
C GLN A 54 1.24 9.01 0.52
N LEU A 55 1.32 9.48 1.78
CA LEU A 55 2.58 9.83 2.45
C LEU A 55 3.08 8.67 3.35
N ALA A 56 2.65 7.48 3.03
CA ALA A 56 2.92 6.28 3.82
C ALA A 56 2.35 5.04 3.11
N PRO A 57 2.49 3.82 3.66
CA PRO A 57 2.71 3.58 5.09
C PRO A 57 4.12 3.90 5.56
N VAL A 58 4.23 4.35 6.81
CA VAL A 58 5.43 4.14 7.60
C VAL A 58 5.22 2.85 8.34
N ARG A 59 6.02 1.83 8.07
CA ARG A 59 6.00 0.56 8.78
C ARG A 59 7.22 0.47 9.69
N MET A 60 7.02 0.03 10.91
CA MET A 60 8.06 -0.15 11.91
C MET A 60 7.97 -1.55 12.46
N GLU A 61 9.01 -2.33 12.27
CA GLU A 61 9.13 -3.69 12.77
C GLU A 61 10.34 -3.83 13.69
N ARG A 62 10.20 -4.65 14.73
CA ARG A 62 11.32 -5.06 15.58
C ARG A 62 11.54 -6.54 15.39
N GLU A 63 12.69 -6.88 14.86
CA GLU A 63 13.13 -8.25 14.65
C GLU A 63 13.48 -8.95 15.98
N SER A 64 13.45 -10.27 15.98
CA SER A 64 13.76 -11.10 17.14
C SER A 64 15.18 -10.89 17.69
N GLY A 65 16.13 -10.54 16.81
CA GLY A 65 17.52 -10.17 17.15
C GLY A 65 17.69 -8.79 17.76
N GLY A 66 16.61 -7.98 17.86
CA GLY A 66 16.63 -6.63 18.39
C GLY A 66 16.97 -5.55 17.36
N ALA A 67 17.19 -5.90 16.10
CA ALA A 67 17.27 -4.98 14.98
C ALA A 67 15.91 -4.30 14.73
N TYR A 68 15.95 -3.11 14.12
CA TYR A 68 14.76 -2.39 13.71
C TYR A 68 14.76 -2.22 12.21
N HIS A 69 13.63 -2.56 11.62
CA HIS A 69 13.32 -2.29 10.22
C HIS A 69 12.27 -1.21 10.13
N TRP A 70 12.50 -0.24 9.24
CA TRP A 70 11.56 0.84 8.95
C TRP A 70 11.37 0.94 7.45
N GLU A 71 10.15 1.11 7.05
CA GLU A 71 9.82 1.38 5.66
C GLU A 71 8.92 2.60 5.56
N ILE A 72 9.15 3.41 4.54
CA ILE A 72 8.27 4.52 4.15
C ILE A 72 8.00 4.36 2.67
N ALA A 73 6.76 4.07 2.29
CA ALA A 73 6.36 3.84 0.91
C ALA A 73 5.40 4.94 0.39
N PRO A 74 5.90 6.16 0.08
CA PRO A 74 5.07 7.18 -0.53
C PRO A 74 4.63 6.75 -1.94
N GLU A 75 3.35 7.03 -2.26
CA GLU A 75 2.73 6.64 -3.51
C GLU A 75 1.87 7.77 -4.08
N LEU A 76 1.79 7.83 -5.39
CA LEU A 76 0.87 8.69 -6.12
C LEU A 76 -0.06 7.84 -6.98
N ALA A 77 -1.34 7.81 -6.64
CA ALA A 77 -2.39 7.20 -7.43
C ALA A 77 -3.09 8.24 -8.32
N TYR A 78 -3.51 7.83 -9.51
CA TYR A 78 -4.27 8.64 -10.46
C TYR A 78 -5.39 7.86 -11.14
N GLY A 79 -6.61 8.33 -11.00
CA GLY A 79 -7.78 7.79 -11.70
C GLY A 79 -7.78 8.14 -13.18
N ILE A 80 -7.11 7.34 -14.02
CA ILE A 80 -6.88 7.62 -15.45
C ILE A 80 -8.12 7.38 -16.32
N LEU A 81 -8.88 6.31 -16.02
CA LEU A 81 -10.10 5.93 -16.73
C LEU A 81 -11.22 5.67 -15.71
N PRO A 82 -12.50 5.56 -16.16
CA PRO A 82 -13.55 5.12 -15.25
C PRO A 82 -13.19 3.78 -14.63
N ARG A 83 -13.21 3.72 -13.30
CA ARG A 83 -12.90 2.50 -12.52
C ARG A 83 -11.49 1.95 -12.72
N THR A 84 -10.52 2.81 -13.09
CA THR A 84 -9.13 2.40 -13.32
C THR A 84 -8.19 3.44 -12.75
N GLN A 85 -7.27 3.01 -11.89
CA GLN A 85 -6.17 3.83 -11.40
C GLN A 85 -4.83 3.30 -11.87
N LEU A 86 -3.87 4.22 -11.94
CA LEU A 86 -2.44 3.95 -12.05
C LEU A 86 -1.76 4.49 -10.80
N GLU A 87 -0.75 3.78 -10.33
CA GLU A 87 0.01 4.10 -9.12
C GLU A 87 1.50 4.09 -9.42
N VAL A 88 2.22 4.97 -8.75
CA VAL A 88 3.69 4.97 -8.73
C VAL A 88 4.13 5.14 -7.28
N GLY A 89 4.83 4.14 -6.76
CA GLY A 89 5.33 4.06 -5.40
C GLY A 89 6.87 4.16 -5.35
N PHE A 90 7.38 4.66 -4.23
CA PHE A 90 8.81 4.85 -3.96
C PHE A 90 9.16 4.30 -2.57
N PRO A 91 9.17 2.98 -2.36
CA PRO A 91 9.50 2.40 -1.07
C PRO A 91 10.94 2.74 -0.66
N LEU A 92 11.08 3.27 0.55
CA LEU A 92 12.34 3.60 1.20
C LEU A 92 12.49 2.71 2.43
N ALA A 93 13.47 1.81 2.42
CA ALA A 93 13.75 0.93 3.53
C ALA A 93 14.95 1.42 4.35
N PHE A 94 14.88 1.24 5.67
CA PHE A 94 15.91 1.58 6.64
C PHE A 94 16.08 0.41 7.59
N GLN A 95 17.32 -0.09 7.68
CA GLN A 95 17.70 -1.19 8.56
C GLN A 95 18.70 -0.69 9.58
N ASP A 96 18.47 -0.98 10.85
CA ASP A 96 19.40 -0.73 11.95
C ASP A 96 19.79 -2.06 12.59
N ALA A 97 20.90 -2.63 12.12
CA ALA A 97 21.45 -3.90 12.58
C ALA A 97 22.40 -3.71 13.79
N GLY A 98 22.32 -2.61 14.51
CA GLY A 98 23.13 -2.34 15.70
C GLY A 98 24.62 -2.21 15.37
N GLU A 99 25.44 -3.17 15.79
CA GLU A 99 26.90 -3.15 15.57
C GLU A 99 27.29 -3.35 14.10
N GLU A 100 26.45 -3.99 13.29
CA GLU A 100 26.67 -4.21 11.85
C GLU A 100 26.42 -2.94 11.02
N GLY A 101 25.81 -1.93 11.62
CA GLY A 101 25.64 -0.60 11.03
C GLY A 101 24.20 -0.29 10.62
N ARG A 102 24.06 0.86 9.97
CA ARG A 102 22.77 1.38 9.50
C ARG A 102 22.78 1.54 8.00
N THR A 103 21.76 1.03 7.34
CA THR A 103 21.58 1.17 5.90
C THR A 103 20.22 1.77 5.61
N GLY A 104 20.16 2.68 4.66
CA GLY A 104 18.90 3.24 4.19
C GLY A 104 18.99 3.57 2.70
N SER A 105 18.04 3.10 1.92
CA SER A 105 18.00 3.29 0.48
C SER A 105 16.59 3.13 -0.06
N LEU A 106 16.41 3.49 -1.33
CA LEU A 106 15.24 3.10 -2.11
C LEU A 106 15.24 1.58 -2.28
N ALA A 107 14.09 0.95 -2.04
CA ALA A 107 13.88 -0.49 -2.11
C ALA A 107 13.16 -0.91 -3.41
N GLY A 108 13.13 -0.02 -4.40
CA GLY A 108 12.51 -0.24 -5.69
C GLY A 108 11.77 1.00 -6.19
N ILE A 109 11.15 0.87 -7.36
CA ILE A 109 10.08 1.76 -7.83
C ILE A 109 8.91 0.84 -8.17
N GLU A 110 7.77 1.07 -7.56
CA GLU A 110 6.55 0.34 -7.85
C GLU A 110 5.72 1.07 -8.91
N ILE A 111 5.20 0.32 -9.88
CA ILE A 111 4.24 0.82 -10.86
C ILE A 111 3.07 -0.16 -10.85
N ALA A 112 1.89 0.31 -10.48
CA ALA A 112 0.71 -0.53 -10.40
C ALA A 112 -0.47 0.01 -11.19
N ALA A 113 -1.38 -0.88 -11.51
CA ALA A 113 -2.69 -0.56 -12.09
C ALA A 113 -3.76 -1.41 -11.42
N LEU A 114 -4.89 -0.79 -11.07
CA LEU A 114 -6.08 -1.47 -10.57
C LEU A 114 -7.27 -1.12 -11.44
N HIS A 115 -8.05 -2.13 -11.83
CA HIS A 115 -9.29 -1.98 -12.60
C HIS A 115 -10.45 -2.69 -11.91
N ASN A 116 -11.46 -1.94 -11.52
CA ASN A 116 -12.70 -2.50 -11.00
C ASN A 116 -13.58 -3.00 -12.16
N LEU A 117 -13.89 -4.29 -12.17
CA LEU A 117 -14.63 -4.96 -13.25
C LEU A 117 -16.12 -4.66 -13.24
N ASN A 118 -16.71 -4.51 -12.04
CA ASN A 118 -18.15 -4.31 -11.89
C ASN A 118 -18.50 -3.50 -10.63
N VAL A 119 -19.63 -2.86 -10.65
CA VAL A 119 -20.23 -2.27 -9.45
C VAL A 119 -20.86 -3.37 -8.60
N GLU A 120 -20.71 -3.28 -7.29
CA GLU A 120 -21.39 -4.19 -6.36
C GLU A 120 -22.91 -4.11 -6.50
N THR A 121 -23.56 -5.26 -6.48
CA THR A 121 -25.02 -5.38 -6.52
C THR A 121 -25.55 -6.16 -5.32
N ARG A 122 -26.87 -6.34 -5.21
CA ARG A 122 -27.46 -7.12 -4.11
C ARG A 122 -26.99 -8.57 -4.07
N THR A 123 -26.56 -9.14 -5.19
CA THR A 123 -26.17 -10.56 -5.32
C THR A 123 -24.72 -10.76 -5.73
N LEU A 124 -24.06 -9.75 -6.33
CA LEU A 124 -22.72 -9.85 -6.86
C LEU A 124 -21.78 -8.90 -6.11
N PRO A 125 -20.64 -9.38 -5.57
CA PRO A 125 -19.59 -8.52 -5.04
C PRO A 125 -19.01 -7.60 -6.11
N ALA A 126 -18.36 -6.51 -5.70
CA ALA A 126 -17.45 -5.78 -6.57
C ALA A 126 -16.18 -6.63 -6.75
N PHE A 127 -15.72 -6.78 -7.98
CA PHE A 127 -14.47 -7.43 -8.32
C PHE A 127 -13.51 -6.43 -8.94
N ALA A 128 -12.23 -6.55 -8.62
CA ALA A 128 -11.16 -5.83 -9.29
C ALA A 128 -10.00 -6.77 -9.64
N VAL A 129 -9.25 -6.37 -10.65
CA VAL A 129 -7.99 -7.03 -11.04
C VAL A 129 -6.90 -5.97 -11.10
N GLY A 130 -5.70 -6.34 -10.69
CA GLY A 130 -4.55 -5.45 -10.69
C GLY A 130 -3.30 -6.15 -11.21
N ALA A 131 -2.35 -5.32 -11.58
CA ALA A 131 -0.99 -5.74 -11.90
C ALA A 131 -0.03 -4.70 -11.29
N GLU A 132 1.10 -5.18 -10.79
CA GLU A 132 2.15 -4.39 -10.18
C GLU A 132 3.50 -4.84 -10.70
N VAL A 133 4.40 -3.90 -10.92
CA VAL A 133 5.79 -4.17 -11.27
C VAL A 133 6.69 -3.44 -10.29
N LEU A 134 7.50 -4.18 -9.56
CA LEU A 134 8.59 -3.67 -8.72
C LEU A 134 9.86 -3.63 -9.56
N LEU A 135 10.40 -2.44 -9.79
CA LEU A 135 11.61 -2.21 -10.57
C LEU A 135 12.87 -2.21 -9.68
N PRO A 136 13.99 -2.76 -10.16
CA PRO A 136 15.24 -2.87 -9.41
C PRO A 136 16.01 -1.54 -9.34
N VAL A 137 15.47 -0.55 -8.61
CA VAL A 137 16.04 0.80 -8.51
C VAL A 137 16.30 1.17 -7.06
N GLY A 138 17.56 1.20 -6.65
CA GLY A 138 17.98 1.56 -5.29
C GLY A 138 18.99 0.59 -4.72
N GLY A 139 19.51 0.90 -3.54
CA GLY A 139 20.53 0.08 -2.88
C GLY A 139 19.95 -1.07 -2.04
N LEU A 140 18.62 -1.06 -1.80
CA LEU A 140 17.87 -2.12 -1.14
C LEU A 140 16.78 -2.67 -2.08
N ALA A 141 16.87 -2.36 -3.38
CA ALA A 141 15.98 -2.88 -4.39
C ALA A 141 16.33 -4.33 -4.75
N PRO A 142 15.37 -5.10 -5.27
CA PRO A 142 15.65 -6.43 -5.79
C PRO A 142 16.66 -6.37 -6.95
N ASP A 143 17.28 -7.51 -7.25
CA ASP A 143 18.25 -7.67 -8.33
C ASP A 143 17.61 -7.59 -9.73
N ARG A 144 16.33 -7.85 -9.82
CA ARG A 144 15.53 -7.87 -11.06
C ARG A 144 14.12 -7.34 -10.83
N ALA A 145 13.41 -7.03 -11.92
CA ALA A 145 12.01 -6.66 -11.85
C ALA A 145 11.12 -7.85 -11.51
N TYR A 146 10.18 -7.65 -10.58
CA TYR A 146 9.14 -8.60 -10.25
C TYR A 146 7.78 -8.08 -10.70
N THR A 147 6.98 -8.96 -11.27
CA THR A 147 5.61 -8.63 -11.74
C THR A 147 4.61 -9.46 -10.97
N SER A 148 3.66 -8.81 -10.32
CA SER A 148 2.59 -9.44 -9.57
C SER A 148 1.24 -9.18 -10.22
N LEU A 149 0.35 -10.16 -10.14
CA LEU A 149 -1.05 -10.06 -10.54
C LEU A 149 -1.92 -10.23 -9.30
N LYS A 150 -2.93 -9.40 -9.14
CA LYS A 150 -3.87 -9.49 -8.01
C LYS A 150 -5.33 -9.52 -8.45
N GLY A 151 -6.13 -10.17 -7.62
CA GLY A 151 -7.59 -10.19 -7.71
C GLY A 151 -8.20 -9.82 -6.38
N ILE A 152 -9.22 -8.96 -6.42
CA ILE A 152 -9.89 -8.43 -5.24
C ILE A 152 -11.39 -8.66 -5.36
N ALA A 153 -12.03 -9.02 -4.26
CA ALA A 153 -13.48 -9.05 -4.14
C ALA A 153 -13.92 -8.28 -2.89
N THR A 154 -14.86 -7.35 -3.05
CA THR A 154 -15.43 -6.57 -1.94
C THR A 154 -16.93 -6.80 -1.85
N ARG A 155 -17.42 -7.08 -0.64
CA ARG A 155 -18.84 -7.28 -0.36
C ARG A 155 -19.30 -6.45 0.83
N THR A 156 -20.32 -5.62 0.61
CA THR A 156 -20.94 -4.77 1.63
C THR A 156 -22.21 -5.42 2.19
N PHE A 157 -22.24 -5.56 3.52
CA PHE A 157 -23.43 -5.94 4.27
C PHE A 157 -23.89 -4.76 5.13
N SER A 158 -25.08 -4.85 5.70
CA SER A 158 -25.64 -3.77 6.53
C SER A 158 -24.81 -3.46 7.79
N TRP A 159 -23.95 -4.36 8.22
CA TRP A 159 -23.19 -4.26 9.46
C TRP A 159 -21.66 -4.15 9.27
N ALA A 160 -21.11 -4.59 8.14
CA ALA A 160 -19.69 -4.48 7.81
C ALA A 160 -19.47 -4.72 6.31
N ARG A 161 -18.27 -4.35 5.80
CA ARG A 161 -17.76 -4.76 4.49
C ARG A 161 -16.71 -5.85 4.69
N PHE A 162 -16.61 -6.74 3.70
CA PHE A 162 -15.62 -7.80 3.65
C PHE A 162 -14.84 -7.70 2.35
N HIS A 163 -13.53 -7.95 2.44
CA HIS A 163 -12.61 -7.95 1.32
C HIS A 163 -11.89 -9.28 1.27
N VAL A 164 -11.63 -9.77 0.09
CA VAL A 164 -10.80 -10.94 -0.18
C VAL A 164 -9.80 -10.55 -1.24
N ASN A 165 -8.52 -10.70 -0.95
CA ASN A 165 -7.45 -10.46 -1.91
C ASN A 165 -6.69 -11.76 -2.18
N GLY A 166 -6.18 -11.89 -3.40
CA GLY A 166 -5.22 -12.87 -3.80
C GLY A 166 -4.22 -12.25 -4.76
N GLN A 167 -2.94 -12.50 -4.55
CA GLN A 167 -1.85 -12.00 -5.37
C GLN A 167 -0.89 -13.14 -5.72
N TYR A 168 -0.29 -13.07 -6.89
CA TYR A 168 0.73 -14.01 -7.35
C TYR A 168 1.83 -13.28 -8.13
N THR A 169 3.09 -13.51 -7.75
CA THR A 169 4.27 -12.95 -8.41
C THR A 169 4.81 -13.92 -9.46
N LEU A 170 4.96 -13.43 -10.68
CA LEU A 170 5.43 -14.19 -11.83
C LEU A 170 6.96 -14.32 -11.81
N GLY A 171 7.48 -15.36 -12.49
CA GLY A 171 8.91 -15.60 -12.66
C GLY A 171 9.46 -16.68 -11.71
N SER A 172 10.79 -16.79 -11.63
CA SER A 172 11.49 -17.72 -10.72
C SER A 172 11.48 -17.20 -9.29
N ASP A 173 11.77 -18.08 -8.34
CA ASP A 173 12.02 -17.68 -6.95
C ASP A 173 13.32 -16.87 -6.87
N ALA A 174 13.44 -16.08 -5.83
CA ALA A 174 14.65 -15.35 -5.48
C ALA A 174 15.64 -16.30 -4.79
N GLU A 175 16.94 -16.03 -4.95
CA GLU A 175 17.97 -16.78 -4.24
C GLU A 175 18.09 -16.30 -2.79
N GLU A 176 18.63 -17.15 -1.92
CA GLU A 176 18.89 -16.77 -0.52
C GLU A 176 19.86 -15.57 -0.48
N GLY A 177 19.44 -14.50 0.20
CA GLY A 177 20.19 -13.25 0.32
C GLY A 177 19.83 -12.18 -0.71
N ASP A 178 18.98 -12.47 -1.68
CA ASP A 178 18.44 -11.45 -2.58
C ASP A 178 17.52 -10.48 -1.81
N GLN A 179 17.64 -9.19 -2.12
CA GLN A 179 16.74 -8.18 -1.59
C GLN A 179 15.43 -8.21 -2.39
N VAL A 180 14.40 -8.84 -1.84
CA VAL A 180 13.10 -8.99 -2.53
C VAL A 180 12.03 -8.03 -2.01
N GLY A 181 12.36 -7.22 -0.99
CA GLY A 181 11.42 -6.32 -0.35
C GLY A 181 10.21 -7.07 0.22
N GLU A 182 9.01 -6.51 0.03
CA GLU A 182 7.75 -7.14 0.43
C GLU A 182 7.17 -8.11 -0.63
N ALA A 183 7.94 -8.48 -1.66
CA ALA A 183 7.46 -9.38 -2.70
C ALA A 183 7.31 -10.81 -2.16
N SER A 184 6.09 -11.35 -2.25
CA SER A 184 5.78 -12.74 -1.94
C SER A 184 5.47 -13.52 -3.21
N ARG A 185 5.73 -14.84 -3.22
CA ARG A 185 5.34 -15.71 -4.33
C ARG A 185 3.84 -15.68 -4.55
N TRP A 186 3.09 -15.80 -3.47
CA TRP A 186 1.66 -15.58 -3.45
C TRP A 186 1.24 -15.04 -2.07
N MET A 187 0.17 -14.29 -2.07
CA MET A 187 -0.52 -13.85 -0.86
C MET A 187 -2.02 -14.08 -1.04
N ALA A 188 -2.69 -14.49 0.04
CA ALA A 188 -4.14 -14.55 0.08
C ALA A 188 -4.65 -14.17 1.47
N GLY A 189 -5.68 -13.34 1.53
CA GLY A 189 -6.20 -12.88 2.79
C GLY A 189 -7.62 -12.34 2.73
N VAL A 190 -8.14 -12.06 3.92
CA VAL A 190 -9.47 -11.50 4.11
C VAL A 190 -9.42 -10.34 5.10
N ALA A 191 -10.22 -9.31 4.83
CA ALA A 191 -10.41 -8.20 5.76
C ALA A 191 -11.88 -7.94 6.04
N VAL A 192 -12.12 -7.28 7.15
CA VAL A 192 -13.43 -6.73 7.53
C VAL A 192 -13.25 -5.30 7.97
N ASP A 193 -14.14 -4.42 7.52
CA ASP A 193 -14.17 -3.04 7.95
C ASP A 193 -15.57 -2.54 8.28
N ARG A 194 -15.61 -1.47 9.06
CA ARG A 194 -16.83 -0.75 9.41
C ARG A 194 -16.53 0.66 9.90
N THR A 195 -17.36 1.61 9.53
CA THR A 195 -17.34 2.94 10.19
C THR A 195 -17.98 2.85 11.57
N PHE A 196 -17.19 3.09 12.63
CA PHE A 196 -17.62 3.05 14.03
C PHE A 196 -16.56 3.72 14.93
N PRO A 197 -16.94 4.46 15.99
CA PRO A 197 -18.29 4.94 16.35
C PRO A 197 -18.74 6.15 15.53
N LEU A 198 -17.83 6.76 14.76
CA LEU A 198 -18.09 7.93 13.93
C LEU A 198 -18.13 7.51 12.45
N ARG A 199 -18.88 8.25 11.63
CA ARG A 199 -18.89 8.02 10.17
C ARG A 199 -17.54 8.34 9.51
N SER A 200 -16.76 9.24 10.12
CA SER A 200 -15.41 9.61 9.67
C SER A 200 -14.30 8.69 10.20
N LEU A 201 -14.64 7.67 10.96
CA LEU A 201 -13.70 6.72 11.51
C LEU A 201 -14.01 5.31 10.99
N LEU A 202 -13.18 4.81 10.09
CA LEU A 202 -13.19 3.44 9.63
C LEU A 202 -12.31 2.61 10.56
N VAL A 203 -12.85 1.53 11.10
CA VAL A 203 -12.10 0.49 11.82
C VAL A 203 -12.00 -0.71 10.89
N THR A 204 -10.82 -1.29 10.78
CA THR A 204 -10.55 -2.43 9.90
C THR A 204 -9.67 -3.45 10.61
N ALA A 205 -9.78 -4.70 10.19
CA ALA A 205 -8.89 -5.78 10.57
C ALA A 205 -8.77 -6.78 9.44
N ASP A 206 -7.60 -7.42 9.32
CA ASP A 206 -7.39 -8.48 8.35
C ASP A 206 -6.59 -9.66 8.93
N VAL A 207 -6.55 -10.72 8.14
CA VAL A 207 -5.65 -11.84 8.29
C VAL A 207 -5.28 -12.36 6.91
N PHE A 208 -4.01 -12.60 6.69
CA PHE A 208 -3.52 -13.13 5.44
C PHE A 208 -2.38 -14.12 5.63
N ALA A 209 -2.20 -14.97 4.62
CA ALA A 209 -1.09 -15.87 4.48
C ALA A 209 -0.28 -15.44 3.25
N GLU A 210 1.02 -15.52 3.34
CA GLU A 210 1.93 -15.25 2.24
C GLU A 210 3.07 -16.27 2.20
N GLN A 211 3.38 -16.74 1.01
CA GLN A 211 4.59 -17.51 0.76
C GLN A 211 5.67 -16.53 0.35
N PRO A 212 6.77 -16.40 1.10
CA PRO A 212 7.90 -15.60 0.66
C PRO A 212 8.38 -15.98 -0.74
N LEU A 213 8.97 -15.00 -1.43
CA LEU A 213 9.50 -15.24 -2.78
C LEU A 213 10.82 -15.98 -2.77
N VAL A 214 11.54 -15.96 -1.65
CA VAL A 214 12.80 -16.69 -1.44
C VAL A 214 12.51 -18.17 -1.29
N GLU A 215 13.30 -19.00 -1.97
CA GLU A 215 13.17 -20.46 -1.96
C GLU A 215 13.37 -21.01 -0.53
N ASP A 216 12.62 -22.05 -0.16
CA ASP A 216 12.66 -22.73 1.14
C ASP A 216 12.22 -21.92 2.38
N GLU A 217 11.75 -20.70 2.25
CA GLU A 217 11.14 -19.98 3.38
C GLU A 217 9.75 -20.51 3.74
N GLU A 218 9.44 -20.48 5.03
CA GLU A 218 8.16 -20.99 5.55
C GLU A 218 7.01 -20.04 5.23
N LEU A 219 5.81 -20.62 5.04
CA LEU A 219 4.56 -19.88 4.89
C LEU A 219 4.30 -18.97 6.11
N ALA A 220 4.22 -17.68 5.87
CA ALA A 220 3.97 -16.68 6.90
C ALA A 220 2.46 -16.40 7.08
N TRP A 221 2.05 -16.17 8.32
CA TRP A 221 0.71 -15.73 8.66
C TRP A 221 0.77 -14.45 9.46
N THR A 222 -0.01 -13.47 9.02
CA THR A 222 -0.08 -12.14 9.63
C THR A 222 -1.53 -11.77 9.93
N ALA A 223 -1.74 -11.10 11.06
CA ALA A 223 -3.01 -10.48 11.39
C ALA A 223 -2.79 -9.01 11.75
N GLU A 224 -3.65 -8.15 11.26
CA GLU A 224 -3.57 -6.70 11.43
C GLU A 224 -4.90 -6.14 11.91
N ALA A 225 -4.83 -4.98 12.58
CA ALA A 225 -5.99 -4.17 12.90
C ALA A 225 -5.60 -2.70 12.91
N GLY A 226 -6.51 -1.85 12.48
CA GLY A 226 -6.22 -0.43 12.40
C GLY A 226 -7.45 0.43 12.23
N PHE A 227 -7.19 1.71 12.07
CA PHE A 227 -8.25 2.66 11.77
C PHE A 227 -7.78 3.72 10.78
N ARG A 228 -8.73 4.26 10.03
CA ARG A 228 -8.58 5.42 9.16
C ARG A 228 -9.53 6.52 9.63
N TYR A 229 -8.98 7.69 9.92
CA TYR A 229 -9.76 8.84 10.33
C TYR A 229 -9.71 9.93 9.27
N GLN A 230 -10.87 10.26 8.72
CA GLN A 230 -11.04 11.37 7.77
C GLN A 230 -11.13 12.70 8.54
N THR A 231 -10.06 13.47 8.51
CA THR A 231 -9.99 14.79 9.16
C THR A 231 -10.63 15.89 8.33
N SER A 232 -10.66 15.71 6.99
CA SER A 232 -11.36 16.56 6.03
C SER A 232 -11.79 15.73 4.82
N PRO A 233 -12.67 16.23 3.93
CA PRO A 233 -13.06 15.51 2.72
C PRO A 233 -11.90 15.10 1.79
N GLN A 234 -10.73 15.67 1.98
CA GLN A 234 -9.56 15.47 1.11
C GLN A 234 -8.37 14.89 1.87
N PHE A 235 -8.47 14.69 3.18
CA PHE A 235 -7.33 14.25 3.97
C PHE A 235 -7.74 13.23 5.03
N ASN A 236 -7.04 12.10 5.03
CA ASN A 236 -7.17 11.07 6.04
C ASN A 236 -5.82 10.76 6.70
N ILE A 237 -5.89 10.18 7.89
CA ILE A 237 -4.77 9.61 8.62
C ILE A 237 -5.10 8.19 9.00
N ASP A 238 -4.10 7.32 8.96
CA ASP A 238 -4.23 5.91 9.25
C ASP A 238 -3.28 5.50 10.37
N PHE A 239 -3.70 4.53 11.16
CA PHE A 239 -2.86 3.84 12.12
C PHE A 239 -3.25 2.38 12.18
N GLY A 240 -2.24 1.51 12.21
CA GLY A 240 -2.42 0.07 12.31
C GLY A 240 -1.38 -0.58 13.21
N VAL A 241 -1.70 -1.76 13.67
CA VAL A 241 -0.82 -2.69 14.37
C VAL A 241 -1.02 -4.07 13.79
N GLY A 242 0.07 -4.76 13.53
CA GLY A 242 0.05 -6.12 13.01
C GLY A 242 1.01 -7.02 13.77
N ARG A 243 0.80 -8.32 13.59
CA ARG A 243 1.66 -9.35 14.10
C ARG A 243 1.81 -10.47 13.10
N ARG A 244 3.04 -10.80 12.73
CA ARG A 244 3.38 -12.06 12.10
C ARG A 244 3.47 -13.12 13.19
N PHE A 245 2.59 -14.12 13.15
CA PHE A 245 2.45 -15.10 14.23
C PHE A 245 2.85 -16.53 13.81
N ALA A 246 3.13 -16.75 12.52
CA ALA A 246 3.66 -18.01 12.00
C ALA A 246 4.51 -17.76 10.75
N GLY A 247 5.49 -18.62 10.52
CA GLY A 247 6.47 -18.53 9.42
C GLY A 247 7.51 -17.44 9.65
N GLY A 248 8.75 -17.65 9.18
CA GLY A 248 9.82 -16.66 9.22
C GLY A 248 10.05 -15.98 10.57
N GLU A 249 10.45 -14.73 10.54
CA GLU A 249 10.59 -13.91 11.75
C GLU A 249 9.22 -13.45 12.26
N GLN A 250 8.87 -13.92 13.46
CA GLN A 250 7.64 -13.53 14.14
C GLN A 250 7.86 -12.23 14.90
N GLY A 251 6.94 -11.28 14.76
CA GLY A 251 7.10 -9.98 15.42
C GLY A 251 5.84 -9.13 15.39
N TRP A 252 5.90 -8.03 16.12
CA TRP A 252 4.91 -6.96 16.06
C TRP A 252 5.43 -5.84 15.19
N PHE A 253 4.53 -5.24 14.43
CA PHE A 253 4.81 -4.03 13.68
C PHE A 253 3.68 -3.02 13.83
N PHE A 254 4.01 -1.78 13.52
CA PHE A 254 3.07 -0.66 13.52
C PHE A 254 3.10 0.00 12.17
N THR A 255 1.91 0.42 11.70
CA THR A 255 1.77 1.21 10.49
C THR A 255 1.19 2.58 10.82
N PHE A 256 1.65 3.59 10.13
CA PHE A 256 1.12 4.93 10.22
C PHE A 256 1.12 5.57 8.84
N GLY A 257 0.07 6.29 8.50
CA GLY A 257 -0.04 6.90 7.19
C GLY A 257 -0.95 8.10 7.13
N ALA A 258 -0.85 8.79 6.02
CA ALA A 258 -1.76 9.87 5.65
C ALA A 258 -1.95 9.87 4.13
N ALA A 259 -3.14 10.24 3.66
CA ALA A 259 -3.39 10.48 2.26
C ALA A 259 -4.09 11.81 2.01
N HIS A 260 -3.79 12.39 0.87
CA HIS A 260 -4.38 13.63 0.39
C HIS A 260 -4.90 13.48 -1.04
N ALA A 261 -6.23 13.56 -1.19
CA ALA A 261 -6.86 13.54 -2.51
C ALA A 261 -6.96 14.97 -3.07
N PHE A 262 -6.63 15.11 -4.36
CA PHE A 262 -6.73 16.39 -5.07
C PHE A 262 -7.02 16.16 -6.56
N ALA A 263 -7.41 17.23 -7.26
CA ALA A 263 -7.53 17.20 -8.71
C ALA A 263 -6.80 18.37 -9.35
N VAL A 264 -6.24 18.12 -10.52
CA VAL A 264 -5.54 19.15 -11.31
C VAL A 264 -6.51 19.70 -12.35
N ARG A 265 -6.84 20.99 -12.22
CA ARG A 265 -7.87 21.63 -13.04
C ARG A 265 -7.65 21.51 -14.56
N SER A 266 -6.40 21.53 -15.02
CA SER A 266 -6.05 21.40 -16.45
C SER A 266 -6.31 19.99 -17.02
N LEU A 267 -6.46 18.99 -16.17
CA LEU A 267 -6.74 17.60 -16.56
C LEU A 267 -8.24 17.27 -16.48
N LEU A 268 -9.05 18.17 -15.92
CA LEU A 268 -10.49 17.98 -15.90
C LEU A 268 -11.07 18.23 -17.30
N PRO A 269 -12.08 17.46 -17.72
CA PRO A 269 -12.75 17.71 -19.00
C PRO A 269 -13.39 19.10 -18.96
N ILE A 270 -13.11 19.90 -19.99
CA ILE A 270 -13.74 21.21 -20.16
C ILE A 270 -15.24 20.92 -20.44
N ARG A 271 -16.11 21.42 -19.58
CA ARG A 271 -17.56 21.42 -19.81
C ARG A 271 -17.98 22.66 -20.59
#